data_bdc976e3e759e2b27405c2f56613693a
#
_entry.id   bdc976e3e759e2b27405c2f56613693a
#
_cell.length_a   1.000
_cell.length_b   1.000
_cell.length_c   1.000
_cell.angle_alpha   90.00
_cell.angle_beta   90.00
_cell.angle_gamma   90.00
#
_symmetry.space_group_name_H-M   'P 1'
#
loop_
_entity.id
_entity.type
_entity.pdbx_description
1 polymer ?
#
loop_
_entity_poly.entity_id
_entity_poly.type
_entity_poly.pdbx_seq_one_letter_code
_entity_poly.pdbx_strand_id
1 'polypeptide(L)'
;MANAIDQLTDRVLMLGRLTIVRRAITAVAVTISAILQTFLIQAFIQPADLLPSGLTGVAVLLDRVTSLGGVHIDISLGMLALNIPVALLCWSGISKRFVIFSMMQVVLSSLFLNVFHFAPFLGDKIMLIIFGGVVSGLGAAIALKSGASTGGTDFIALWVSNHTGKTIWGVIFGFNCFILAIFGFMFGWDKAAYSIVFQFISTKTIDSFYRRYDRVTLQITTRKADEVMTAYVDHFQHGISCAEVIGGYSREKMYLLHAVVSTYESQDIIKLVCDIDPGAVINVFHTLNFVGGWWGGHVDEPMPTAVPDSDKPARMASRQARLSEQDSLQQDDGK
;
A
#
# COMPACT_ATOMS: atom_id res chain seq x y z
N MET A 1 -13.63 -22.87 -22.91
CA MET A 1 -13.31 -22.54 -21.52
C MET A 1 -12.57 -21.19 -21.41
N ALA A 2 -11.58 -20.89 -22.24
CA ALA A 2 -10.87 -19.61 -22.23
C ALA A 2 -11.80 -18.39 -22.38
N ASN A 3 -12.69 -18.37 -23.39
CA ASN A 3 -13.65 -17.26 -23.60
C ASN A 3 -14.62 -17.00 -22.43
N ALA A 4 -14.95 -18.02 -21.63
CA ALA A 4 -15.83 -17.84 -20.46
C ALA A 4 -15.06 -17.24 -19.29
N ILE A 5 -13.79 -17.56 -19.15
CA ILE A 5 -12.90 -16.97 -18.10
C ILE A 5 -12.61 -15.52 -18.45
N ASP A 6 -12.33 -15.20 -19.72
CA ASP A 6 -12.10 -13.83 -20.18
C ASP A 6 -13.34 -12.96 -20.01
N GLN A 7 -14.54 -13.46 -20.37
CA GLN A 7 -15.81 -12.75 -20.13
C GLN A 7 -16.14 -12.55 -18.64
N LEU A 8 -15.80 -13.53 -17.80
CA LEU A 8 -15.94 -13.39 -16.34
C LEU A 8 -14.95 -12.35 -15.80
N THR A 9 -13.72 -12.36 -16.28
CA THR A 9 -12.70 -11.39 -15.89
C THR A 9 -13.09 -9.98 -16.29
N ASP A 10 -13.60 -9.78 -17.51
CA ASP A 10 -14.07 -8.47 -17.98
C ASP A 10 -15.30 -7.98 -17.20
N ARG A 11 -16.23 -8.87 -16.86
CA ARG A 11 -17.38 -8.52 -16.00
C ARG A 11 -16.94 -8.15 -14.58
N VAL A 12 -16.01 -8.88 -13.99
CA VAL A 12 -15.46 -8.58 -12.66
C VAL A 12 -14.69 -7.25 -12.68
N LEU A 13 -13.92 -6.97 -13.73
CA LEU A 13 -13.24 -5.69 -13.91
C LEU A 13 -14.22 -4.53 -14.10
N MET A 14 -15.30 -4.73 -14.89
CA MET A 14 -16.36 -3.72 -15.04
C MET A 14 -17.12 -3.47 -13.74
N LEU A 15 -17.45 -4.53 -12.98
CA LEU A 15 -18.09 -4.39 -11.66
C LEU A 15 -17.18 -3.68 -10.66
N GLY A 16 -15.86 -3.91 -10.72
CA GLY A 16 -14.87 -3.22 -9.90
C GLY A 16 -14.76 -1.71 -10.15
N ARG A 17 -15.25 -1.21 -11.31
CA ARG A 17 -15.35 0.23 -11.61
C ARG A 17 -16.53 0.92 -10.89
N LEU A 18 -17.54 0.17 -10.45
CA LEU A 18 -18.66 0.73 -9.69
C LEU A 18 -18.20 1.10 -8.28
N THR A 19 -18.36 2.35 -7.89
CA THR A 19 -17.96 2.88 -6.57
C THR A 19 -18.58 2.09 -5.41
N ILE A 20 -19.79 1.60 -5.58
CA ILE A 20 -20.53 0.82 -4.58
C ILE A 20 -19.86 -0.55 -4.38
N VAL A 21 -19.54 -1.25 -5.47
CA VAL A 21 -18.88 -2.57 -5.41
C VAL A 21 -17.51 -2.46 -4.75
N ARG A 22 -16.73 -1.43 -5.11
CA ARG A 22 -15.43 -1.17 -4.50
C ARG A 22 -15.53 -0.87 -3.01
N ARG A 23 -16.55 -0.12 -2.57
CA ARG A 23 -16.83 0.12 -1.14
C ARG A 23 -17.23 -1.15 -0.41
N ALA A 24 -18.06 -1.99 -1.03
CA ALA A 24 -18.45 -3.28 -0.47
C ALA A 24 -17.24 -4.22 -0.29
N ILE A 25 -16.37 -4.32 -1.30
CA ILE A 25 -15.12 -5.09 -1.22
C ILE A 25 -14.23 -4.57 -0.08
N THR A 26 -14.09 -3.23 0.04
CA THR A 26 -13.33 -2.63 1.15
C THR A 26 -13.95 -2.99 2.51
N ALA A 27 -15.27 -2.91 2.65
CA ALA A 27 -15.96 -3.25 3.90
C ALA A 27 -15.76 -4.72 4.29
N VAL A 28 -15.86 -5.65 3.33
CA VAL A 28 -15.60 -7.08 3.56
C VAL A 28 -14.14 -7.32 3.96
N ALA A 29 -13.18 -6.72 3.25
CA ALA A 29 -11.76 -6.86 3.56
C ALA A 29 -11.42 -6.30 4.95
N VAL A 30 -11.99 -5.15 5.31
CA VAL A 30 -11.85 -4.53 6.63
C VAL A 30 -12.43 -5.43 7.72
N THR A 31 -13.58 -6.06 7.48
CA THR A 31 -14.19 -7.00 8.43
C THR A 31 -13.31 -8.24 8.62
N ILE A 32 -12.77 -8.81 7.55
CA ILE A 32 -11.82 -9.93 7.63
C ILE A 32 -10.56 -9.52 8.40
N SER A 33 -10.02 -8.34 8.11
CA SER A 33 -8.86 -7.79 8.85
C SER A 33 -9.16 -7.63 10.34
N ALA A 34 -10.36 -7.16 10.70
CA ALA A 34 -10.77 -7.00 12.09
C ALA A 34 -10.89 -8.34 12.83
N ILE A 35 -11.41 -9.38 12.17
CA ILE A 35 -11.45 -10.74 12.72
C ILE A 35 -10.03 -11.28 12.92
N LEU A 36 -9.15 -11.11 11.93
CA LEU A 36 -7.74 -11.53 12.05
C LEU A 36 -7.01 -10.79 13.16
N GLN A 37 -7.29 -9.49 13.34
CA GLN A 37 -6.72 -8.69 14.43
C GLN A 37 -7.18 -9.19 15.81
N THR A 38 -8.47 -9.50 15.95
CA THR A 38 -9.02 -10.06 17.18
C THR A 38 -8.42 -11.43 17.48
N PHE A 39 -8.38 -12.31 16.50
CA PHE A 39 -7.74 -13.62 16.60
C PHE A 39 -6.27 -13.50 16.99
N LEU A 40 -5.53 -12.59 16.36
CA LEU A 40 -4.15 -12.28 16.68
C LEU A 40 -3.97 -11.90 18.15
N ILE A 41 -4.79 -10.97 18.66
CA ILE A 41 -4.64 -10.46 20.03
C ILE A 41 -4.91 -11.60 21.03
N GLN A 42 -5.98 -12.36 20.87
CA GLN A 42 -6.41 -13.36 21.84
C GLN A 42 -5.61 -14.67 21.75
N ALA A 43 -5.32 -15.14 20.54
CA ALA A 43 -4.68 -16.46 20.35
C ALA A 43 -3.15 -16.42 20.33
N PHE A 44 -2.52 -15.24 20.07
CA PHE A 44 -1.06 -15.14 19.95
C PHE A 44 -0.44 -14.10 20.87
N ILE A 45 -0.95 -12.86 20.88
CA ILE A 45 -0.32 -11.75 21.62
C ILE A 45 -0.47 -11.95 23.13
N GLN A 46 -1.69 -12.19 23.60
CA GLN A 46 -1.95 -12.38 25.04
C GLN A 46 -1.23 -13.61 25.58
N PRO A 47 -1.31 -14.82 24.97
CA PRO A 47 -0.68 -16.02 25.52
C PRO A 47 0.86 -15.98 25.51
N ALA A 48 1.46 -15.30 24.55
CA ALA A 48 2.92 -15.19 24.45
C ALA A 48 3.49 -13.95 25.15
N ASP A 49 2.66 -13.12 25.76
CA ASP A 49 3.06 -11.85 26.39
C ASP A 49 3.74 -10.88 25.40
N LEU A 50 3.28 -10.85 24.16
CA LEU A 50 3.85 -9.97 23.13
C LEU A 50 3.31 -8.54 23.20
N LEU A 51 4.06 -7.62 22.60
CA LEU A 51 3.65 -6.24 22.38
C LEU A 51 3.62 -5.96 20.86
N PRO A 52 2.44 -5.69 20.28
CA PRO A 52 2.37 -5.26 18.88
C PRO A 52 2.91 -3.85 18.69
N SER A 53 3.10 -3.41 17.44
CA SER A 53 3.54 -2.06 17.12
C SER A 53 2.39 -1.05 17.13
N GLY A 54 2.74 0.24 17.14
CA GLY A 54 1.79 1.34 16.98
C GLY A 54 0.86 1.55 18.18
N LEU A 55 -0.28 2.21 17.95
CA LEU A 55 -1.25 2.51 19.02
C LEU A 55 -1.90 1.26 19.63
N THR A 56 -2.01 0.17 18.87
CA THR A 56 -2.44 -1.13 19.42
C THR A 56 -1.46 -1.62 20.49
N GLY A 57 -0.14 -1.45 20.25
CA GLY A 57 0.88 -1.75 21.25
C GLY A 57 0.75 -0.89 22.50
N VAL A 58 0.49 0.39 22.33
CA VAL A 58 0.22 1.29 23.46
C VAL A 58 -1.03 0.85 24.23
N ALA A 59 -2.10 0.45 23.57
CA ALA A 59 -3.32 -0.06 24.22
C ALA A 59 -3.06 -1.32 25.04
N VAL A 60 -2.30 -2.29 24.47
CA VAL A 60 -1.89 -3.50 25.19
C VAL A 60 -0.96 -3.18 26.36
N LEU A 61 -0.05 -2.23 26.22
CA LEU A 61 0.83 -1.79 27.30
C LEU A 61 0.03 -1.11 28.43
N LEU A 62 -0.94 -0.25 28.08
CA LEU A 62 -1.81 0.40 29.05
C LEU A 62 -2.63 -0.62 29.85
N ASP A 63 -3.24 -1.60 29.19
CA ASP A 63 -3.96 -2.70 29.85
C ASP A 63 -3.07 -3.41 30.89
N ARG A 64 -1.84 -3.76 30.50
CA ARG A 64 -0.91 -4.44 31.40
C ARG A 64 -0.44 -3.58 32.56
N VAL A 65 -0.12 -2.31 32.32
CA VAL A 65 0.35 -1.38 33.35
C VAL A 65 -0.76 -1.08 34.34
N THR A 66 -1.98 -0.83 33.86
CA THR A 66 -3.13 -0.53 34.72
C THR A 66 -3.57 -1.73 35.54
N SER A 67 -3.44 -2.94 34.98
CA SER A 67 -3.69 -4.21 35.69
C SER A 67 -2.77 -4.40 36.91
N LEU A 68 -1.51 -3.90 36.84
CA LEU A 68 -0.59 -3.91 37.99
C LEU A 68 -1.08 -2.99 39.13
N GLY A 69 -1.78 -1.91 38.78
CA GLY A 69 -2.36 -0.95 39.75
C GLY A 69 -3.76 -1.32 40.24
N GLY A 70 -4.28 -2.50 39.87
CA GLY A 70 -5.64 -2.95 40.24
C GLY A 70 -6.78 -2.29 39.47
N VAL A 71 -6.48 -1.47 38.46
CA VAL A 71 -7.45 -0.89 37.52
C VAL A 71 -7.24 -1.58 36.16
N HIS A 72 -8.28 -2.20 35.64
CA HIS A 72 -8.21 -2.89 34.36
C HIS A 72 -8.80 -2.01 33.24
N ILE A 73 -7.96 -1.51 32.33
CA ILE A 73 -8.41 -0.81 31.13
C ILE A 73 -8.36 -1.83 30.00
N ASP A 74 -9.51 -2.23 29.52
CA ASP A 74 -9.63 -3.21 28.47
C ASP A 74 -8.92 -2.75 27.18
N ILE A 75 -8.21 -3.66 26.51
CA ILE A 75 -7.49 -3.40 25.24
C ILE A 75 -8.44 -2.76 24.21
N SER A 76 -9.70 -3.22 24.16
CA SER A 76 -10.71 -2.69 23.24
C SER A 76 -10.99 -1.21 23.46
N LEU A 77 -11.12 -0.80 24.74
CA LEU A 77 -11.28 0.62 25.11
C LEU A 77 -10.04 1.43 24.82
N GLY A 78 -8.86 0.89 25.12
CA GLY A 78 -7.58 1.52 24.81
C GLY A 78 -7.39 1.77 23.33
N MET A 79 -7.73 0.80 22.49
CA MET A 79 -7.68 0.94 21.04
C MET A 79 -8.59 2.06 20.54
N LEU A 80 -9.83 2.14 21.01
CA LEU A 80 -10.77 3.20 20.60
C LEU A 80 -10.32 4.57 21.11
N ALA A 81 -9.95 4.66 22.39
CA ALA A 81 -9.55 5.92 23.03
C ALA A 81 -8.31 6.54 22.37
N LEU A 82 -7.37 5.73 21.89
CA LEU A 82 -6.16 6.21 21.21
C LEU A 82 -6.40 6.53 19.75
N ASN A 83 -7.19 5.73 19.03
CA ASN A 83 -7.39 5.90 17.59
C ASN A 83 -8.37 7.02 17.24
N ILE A 84 -9.44 7.24 18.03
CA ILE A 84 -10.43 8.30 17.76
C ILE A 84 -9.79 9.69 17.71
N PRO A 85 -9.02 10.14 18.71
CA PRO A 85 -8.37 11.46 18.66
C PRO A 85 -7.43 11.60 17.45
N VAL A 86 -6.64 10.56 17.15
CA VAL A 86 -5.69 10.58 16.03
C VAL A 86 -6.44 10.66 14.70
N ALA A 87 -7.51 9.89 14.52
CA ALA A 87 -8.34 9.95 13.33
C ALA A 87 -8.98 11.33 13.13
N LEU A 88 -9.45 11.97 14.20
CA LEU A 88 -10.01 13.33 14.17
C LEU A 88 -8.96 14.38 13.80
N LEU A 89 -7.76 14.29 14.37
CA LEU A 89 -6.65 15.20 14.05
C LEU A 89 -6.20 15.06 12.59
N CYS A 90 -6.17 13.84 12.07
CA CYS A 90 -5.74 13.55 10.71
C CYS A 90 -6.85 13.69 9.65
N TRP A 91 -8.10 13.96 10.07
CA TRP A 91 -9.29 13.99 9.18
C TRP A 91 -9.17 14.92 7.99
N SER A 92 -8.55 16.10 8.18
CA SER A 92 -8.42 17.12 7.12
C SER A 92 -7.28 16.86 6.13
N GLY A 93 -6.31 16.03 6.52
CA GLY A 93 -5.09 15.81 5.73
C GLY A 93 -5.02 14.43 5.04
N ILE A 94 -6.03 13.59 5.27
CA ILE A 94 -6.12 12.25 4.68
C ILE A 94 -7.47 12.09 3.99
N SER A 95 -7.59 11.16 3.04
CA SER A 95 -8.88 10.93 2.39
C SER A 95 -9.93 10.45 3.39
N LYS A 96 -11.10 11.08 3.34
CA LYS A 96 -12.24 10.76 4.23
C LYS A 96 -12.63 9.29 4.16
N ARG A 97 -12.52 8.71 2.96
CA ARG A 97 -12.80 7.28 2.73
C ARG A 97 -11.85 6.40 3.51
N PHE A 98 -10.54 6.68 3.45
CA PHE A 98 -9.52 5.92 4.17
C PHE A 98 -9.77 5.99 5.68
N VAL A 99 -10.02 7.19 6.23
CA VAL A 99 -10.29 7.37 7.67
C VAL A 99 -11.53 6.61 8.11
N ILE A 100 -12.64 6.68 7.35
CA ILE A 100 -13.90 6.00 7.70
C ILE A 100 -13.70 4.48 7.75
N PHE A 101 -13.08 3.88 6.71
CA PHE A 101 -12.87 2.43 6.67
C PHE A 101 -11.84 1.96 7.69
N SER A 102 -10.82 2.74 7.97
CA SER A 102 -9.85 2.44 9.02
C SER A 102 -10.46 2.53 10.41
N MET A 103 -11.29 3.55 10.68
CA MET A 103 -12.05 3.62 11.92
C MET A 103 -13.07 2.49 12.05
N MET A 104 -13.71 2.10 10.95
CA MET A 104 -14.57 0.90 10.92
C MET A 104 -13.79 -0.35 11.33
N GLN A 105 -12.55 -0.52 10.84
CA GLN A 105 -11.68 -1.64 11.22
C GLN A 105 -11.38 -1.62 12.72
N VAL A 106 -10.98 -0.47 13.28
CA VAL A 106 -10.69 -0.33 14.72
C VAL A 106 -11.92 -0.61 15.58
N VAL A 107 -13.09 -0.07 15.21
CA VAL A 107 -14.34 -0.28 15.92
C VAL A 107 -14.77 -1.75 15.87
N LEU A 108 -14.69 -2.38 14.67
CA LEU A 108 -15.02 -3.81 14.53
C LEU A 108 -14.05 -4.70 15.32
N SER A 109 -12.75 -4.42 15.28
CA SER A 109 -11.76 -5.16 16.09
C SER A 109 -12.05 -5.04 17.59
N SER A 110 -12.35 -3.83 18.06
CA SER A 110 -12.70 -3.59 19.46
C SER A 110 -13.98 -4.30 19.87
N LEU A 111 -15.00 -4.30 18.99
CA LEU A 111 -16.24 -5.03 19.23
C LEU A 111 -16.00 -6.55 19.26
N PHE A 112 -15.25 -7.07 18.30
CA PHE A 112 -14.98 -8.50 18.17
C PHE A 112 -14.12 -9.02 19.33
N LEU A 113 -13.23 -8.22 19.91
CA LEU A 113 -12.47 -8.59 21.12
C LEU A 113 -13.39 -8.91 22.31
N ASN A 114 -14.57 -8.27 22.38
CA ASN A 114 -15.56 -8.53 23.44
C ASN A 114 -16.54 -9.66 23.08
N VAL A 115 -16.77 -9.92 21.79
CA VAL A 115 -17.78 -10.88 21.32
C VAL A 115 -17.15 -12.25 21.10
N PHE A 116 -15.98 -12.31 20.46
CA PHE A 116 -15.29 -13.56 20.16
C PHE A 116 -14.27 -13.90 21.24
N HIS A 117 -14.13 -15.19 21.51
CA HIS A 117 -13.15 -15.74 22.44
C HIS A 117 -12.37 -16.84 21.72
N PHE A 118 -11.20 -16.48 21.22
CA PHE A 118 -10.30 -17.42 20.56
C PHE A 118 -9.31 -17.99 21.58
N ALA A 119 -9.42 -19.28 21.85
CA ALA A 119 -8.45 -19.95 22.72
C ALA A 119 -7.09 -20.11 22.00
N PRO A 120 -5.96 -19.98 22.72
CA PRO A 120 -4.66 -20.31 22.17
C PRO A 120 -4.60 -21.81 21.84
N PHE A 121 -4.18 -22.14 20.63
CA PHE A 121 -4.08 -23.52 20.15
C PHE A 121 -2.63 -24.01 20.03
N LEU A 122 -1.66 -23.11 20.18
CA LEU A 122 -0.22 -23.41 20.19
C LEU A 122 0.32 -23.22 21.60
N GLY A 123 1.07 -24.19 22.10
CA GLY A 123 1.70 -24.13 23.43
C GLY A 123 3.11 -23.54 23.42
N ASP A 124 3.79 -23.54 22.27
CA ASP A 124 5.15 -23.08 22.16
C ASP A 124 5.21 -21.57 21.83
N LYS A 125 5.97 -20.79 22.63
CA LYS A 125 6.10 -19.35 22.47
C LYS A 125 6.69 -18.95 21.13
N ILE A 126 7.67 -19.70 20.61
CA ILE A 126 8.33 -19.39 19.35
C ILE A 126 7.34 -19.53 18.21
N MET A 127 6.51 -20.59 18.24
CA MET A 127 5.45 -20.78 17.26
C MET A 127 4.41 -19.65 17.32
N LEU A 128 4.03 -19.21 18.53
CA LEU A 128 3.12 -18.07 18.69
C LEU A 128 3.70 -16.78 18.09
N ILE A 129 5.00 -16.54 18.25
CA ILE A 129 5.69 -15.38 17.70
C ILE A 129 5.70 -15.43 16.17
N ILE A 130 6.10 -16.56 15.59
CA ILE A 130 6.25 -16.71 14.14
C ILE A 130 4.87 -16.61 13.46
N PHE A 131 3.93 -17.47 13.84
CA PHE A 131 2.60 -17.48 13.21
C PHE A 131 1.80 -16.24 13.55
N GLY A 132 1.92 -15.72 14.77
CA GLY A 132 1.31 -14.45 15.17
C GLY A 132 1.82 -13.29 14.31
N GLY A 133 3.13 -13.22 14.05
CA GLY A 133 3.72 -12.23 13.15
C GLY A 133 3.17 -12.30 11.73
N VAL A 134 3.03 -13.53 11.19
CA VAL A 134 2.42 -13.74 9.86
C VAL A 134 0.95 -13.33 9.84
N VAL A 135 0.15 -13.75 10.83
CA VAL A 135 -1.27 -13.38 10.92
C VAL A 135 -1.44 -11.86 11.04
N SER A 136 -0.61 -11.22 11.87
CA SER A 136 -0.57 -9.76 12.01
C SER A 136 -0.31 -9.07 10.67
N GLY A 137 0.73 -9.51 9.97
CA GLY A 137 1.11 -8.95 8.68
C GLY A 137 0.06 -9.15 7.60
N LEU A 138 -0.58 -10.34 7.55
CA LEU A 138 -1.68 -10.62 6.62
C LEU A 138 -2.89 -9.74 6.90
N GLY A 139 -3.31 -9.61 8.16
CA GLY A 139 -4.43 -8.76 8.55
C GLY A 139 -4.21 -7.30 8.15
N ALA A 140 -3.02 -6.76 8.42
CA ALA A 140 -2.65 -5.41 8.03
C ALA A 140 -2.57 -5.25 6.49
N ALA A 141 -1.98 -6.20 5.77
CA ALA A 141 -1.88 -6.17 4.32
C ALA A 141 -3.25 -6.20 3.63
N ILE A 142 -4.21 -6.98 4.14
CA ILE A 142 -5.59 -7.02 3.63
C ILE A 142 -6.27 -5.64 3.78
N ALA A 143 -6.15 -5.02 4.96
CA ALA A 143 -6.69 -3.68 5.20
C ALA A 143 -6.06 -2.65 4.24
N LEU A 144 -4.72 -2.60 4.17
CA LEU A 144 -3.98 -1.66 3.34
C LEU A 144 -4.29 -1.84 1.84
N LYS A 145 -4.37 -3.07 1.32
CA LYS A 145 -4.75 -3.34 -0.08
C LYS A 145 -6.16 -2.85 -0.42
N SER A 146 -7.06 -2.90 0.54
CA SER A 146 -8.44 -2.44 0.36
C SER A 146 -8.61 -0.92 0.46
N GLY A 147 -7.54 -0.18 0.82
CA GLY A 147 -7.57 1.26 1.02
C GLY A 147 -8.05 1.67 2.40
N ALA A 148 -7.73 0.86 3.41
CA ALA A 148 -7.92 1.13 4.83
C ALA A 148 -6.64 0.75 5.59
N SER A 149 -6.57 1.03 6.89
CA SER A 149 -5.48 0.64 7.79
C SER A 149 -6.05 -0.05 9.03
N THR A 150 -5.20 -0.77 9.75
CA THR A 150 -5.51 -1.27 11.09
C THR A 150 -5.50 -0.17 12.17
N GLY A 151 -5.40 1.09 11.74
CA GLY A 151 -5.38 2.26 12.62
C GLY A 151 -3.97 2.60 13.12
N GLY A 152 -3.94 3.40 14.19
CA GLY A 152 -2.70 3.66 14.89
C GLY A 152 -1.81 4.72 14.24
N THR A 153 -0.52 4.46 14.28
CA THR A 153 0.51 5.35 13.74
C THR A 153 0.44 5.57 12.24
N ASP A 154 -0.28 4.71 11.51
CA ASP A 154 -0.47 4.83 10.06
C ASP A 154 -1.20 6.13 9.67
N PHE A 155 -2.19 6.56 10.48
CA PHE A 155 -2.85 7.85 10.27
C PHE A 155 -1.85 9.01 10.31
N ILE A 156 -0.98 9.00 11.31
CA ILE A 156 0.05 10.04 11.50
C ILE A 156 1.04 10.00 10.34
N ALA A 157 1.48 8.80 9.95
CA ALA A 157 2.41 8.62 8.84
C ALA A 157 1.86 9.19 7.53
N LEU A 158 0.61 8.86 7.20
CA LEU A 158 -0.05 9.33 5.98
C LEU A 158 -0.33 10.83 6.02
N TRP A 159 -0.79 11.34 7.16
CA TRP A 159 -1.06 12.78 7.33
C TRP A 159 0.21 13.61 7.13
N VAL A 160 1.33 13.22 7.76
CA VAL A 160 2.61 13.92 7.58
C VAL A 160 3.11 13.77 6.15
N SER A 161 3.03 12.58 5.58
CA SER A 161 3.47 12.33 4.21
C SER A 161 2.70 13.19 3.19
N ASN A 162 1.38 13.32 3.37
CA ASN A 162 0.55 14.15 2.49
C ASN A 162 0.86 15.65 2.61
N HIS A 163 1.20 16.14 3.82
CA HIS A 163 1.48 17.56 4.04
C HIS A 163 2.90 17.98 3.71
N THR A 164 3.87 17.11 3.99
CA THR A 164 5.29 17.45 3.88
C THR A 164 5.99 16.84 2.68
N GLY A 165 5.35 15.88 2.02
CA GLY A 165 5.96 15.05 0.98
C GLY A 165 7.10 14.15 1.48
N LYS A 166 7.33 14.09 2.81
CA LYS A 166 8.39 13.30 3.43
C LYS A 166 7.79 12.14 4.21
N THR A 167 8.47 11.02 4.22
CA THR A 167 8.11 9.86 5.04
C THR A 167 8.65 10.01 6.45
N ILE A 168 7.86 9.62 7.46
CA ILE A 168 8.26 9.66 8.89
C ILE A 168 8.45 8.27 9.49
N TRP A 169 8.68 7.27 8.66
CA TRP A 169 8.84 5.89 9.14
C TRP A 169 9.98 5.75 10.18
N GLY A 170 11.04 6.53 10.04
CA GLY A 170 12.11 6.57 11.05
C GLY A 170 11.64 7.08 12.41
N VAL A 171 10.74 8.06 12.45
CA VAL A 171 10.16 8.58 13.70
C VAL A 171 9.24 7.55 14.33
N ILE A 172 8.40 6.89 13.53
CA ILE A 172 7.51 5.81 13.99
C ILE A 172 8.32 4.64 14.52
N PHE A 173 9.40 4.27 13.85
CA PHE A 173 10.33 3.24 14.33
C PHE A 173 10.93 3.62 15.69
N GLY A 174 11.42 4.86 15.82
CA GLY A 174 11.94 5.37 17.10
C GLY A 174 10.88 5.35 18.22
N PHE A 175 9.65 5.72 17.91
CA PHE A 175 8.52 5.61 18.85
C PHE A 175 8.26 4.17 19.29
N ASN A 176 8.22 3.22 18.34
CA ASN A 176 8.05 1.81 18.66
C ASN A 176 9.22 1.25 19.50
N CYS A 177 10.47 1.65 19.21
CA CYS A 177 11.63 1.28 20.03
C CYS A 177 11.51 1.82 21.47
N PHE A 178 11.04 3.05 21.63
CA PHE A 178 10.82 3.66 22.96
C PHE A 178 9.75 2.88 23.75
N ILE A 179 8.62 2.56 23.15
CA ILE A 179 7.56 1.75 23.77
C ILE A 179 8.07 0.36 24.16
N LEU A 180 8.83 -0.30 23.28
CA LEU A 180 9.45 -1.59 23.57
C LEU A 180 10.48 -1.52 24.70
N ALA A 181 11.23 -0.43 24.81
CA ALA A 181 12.17 -0.22 25.91
C ALA A 181 11.44 -0.09 27.25
N ILE A 182 10.36 0.69 27.31
CA ILE A 182 9.49 0.78 28.51
C ILE A 182 8.94 -0.61 28.86
N PHE A 183 8.43 -1.33 27.87
CA PHE A 183 7.89 -2.67 28.06
C PHE A 183 8.96 -3.65 28.59
N GLY A 184 10.17 -3.62 28.02
CA GLY A 184 11.29 -4.45 28.48
C GLY A 184 11.72 -4.15 29.90
N PHE A 185 11.75 -2.86 30.26
CA PHE A 185 12.09 -2.42 31.61
C PHE A 185 11.04 -2.85 32.66
N MET A 186 9.76 -2.77 32.32
CA MET A 186 8.66 -3.10 33.25
C MET A 186 8.35 -4.60 33.32
N PHE A 187 8.40 -5.32 32.20
CA PHE A 187 7.88 -6.68 32.09
C PHE A 187 8.95 -7.73 31.73
N GLY A 188 10.18 -7.31 31.51
CA GLY A 188 11.33 -8.17 31.21
C GLY A 188 11.80 -8.07 29.75
N TRP A 189 13.11 -8.08 29.60
CA TRP A 189 13.78 -7.91 28.31
C TRP A 189 13.53 -9.08 27.34
N ASP A 190 13.27 -10.30 27.86
CA ASP A 190 12.91 -11.46 27.05
C ASP A 190 11.61 -11.23 26.27
N LYS A 191 10.60 -10.66 26.93
CA LYS A 191 9.32 -10.34 26.30
C LYS A 191 9.44 -9.23 25.25
N ALA A 192 10.30 -8.25 25.52
CA ALA A 192 10.62 -7.20 24.55
C ALA A 192 11.34 -7.78 23.32
N ALA A 193 12.32 -8.66 23.53
CA ALA A 193 13.03 -9.34 22.43
C ALA A 193 12.08 -10.19 21.56
N TYR A 194 11.19 -10.94 22.17
CA TYR A 194 10.14 -11.70 21.46
C TYR A 194 9.21 -10.79 20.67
N SER A 195 8.86 -9.62 21.23
CA SER A 195 8.02 -8.64 20.55
C SER A 195 8.74 -8.00 19.36
N ILE A 196 10.05 -7.79 19.43
CA ILE A 196 10.87 -7.32 18.30
C ILE A 196 10.83 -8.34 17.15
N VAL A 197 11.04 -9.63 17.45
CA VAL A 197 10.99 -10.69 16.45
C VAL A 197 9.59 -10.77 15.81
N PHE A 198 8.53 -10.74 16.64
CA PHE A 198 7.14 -10.69 16.17
C PHE A 198 6.90 -9.51 15.22
N GLN A 199 7.30 -8.28 15.60
CA GLN A 199 7.13 -7.08 14.78
C GLN A 199 7.94 -7.15 13.49
N PHE A 200 9.14 -7.73 13.52
CA PHE A 200 9.95 -7.95 12.33
C PHE A 200 9.26 -8.88 11.33
N ILE A 201 8.75 -10.03 11.79
CA ILE A 201 8.02 -10.98 10.95
C ILE A 201 6.75 -10.33 10.38
N SER A 202 5.99 -9.61 11.22
CA SER A 202 4.79 -8.89 10.80
C SER A 202 5.12 -7.88 9.70
N THR A 203 6.16 -7.05 9.88
CA THR A 203 6.58 -6.05 8.89
C THR A 203 7.01 -6.72 7.58
N LYS A 204 7.81 -7.79 7.64
CA LYS A 204 8.22 -8.53 6.44
C LYS A 204 7.06 -9.18 5.70
N THR A 205 6.04 -9.63 6.43
CA THR A 205 4.81 -10.14 5.84
C THR A 205 4.03 -9.02 5.15
N ILE A 206 3.89 -7.85 5.79
CA ILE A 206 3.28 -6.68 5.14
C ILE A 206 4.03 -6.33 3.86
N ASP A 207 5.35 -6.18 3.90
CA ASP A 207 6.18 -5.83 2.75
C ASP A 207 6.02 -6.84 1.59
N SER A 208 5.85 -8.13 1.91
CA SER A 208 5.67 -9.17 0.89
C SER A 208 4.32 -9.07 0.16
N PHE A 209 3.27 -8.69 0.88
CA PHE A 209 1.90 -8.67 0.35
C PHE A 209 1.42 -7.27 -0.06
N TYR A 210 2.00 -6.19 0.50
CA TYR A 210 1.62 -4.81 0.24
C TYR A 210 2.76 -4.03 -0.37
N ARG A 211 2.86 -4.05 -1.70
CA ARG A 211 3.92 -3.39 -2.49
C ARG A 211 3.44 -2.09 -3.16
N ARG A 212 2.59 -1.32 -2.48
CA ARG A 212 1.99 -0.11 -3.07
C ARG A 212 3.02 0.95 -3.47
N TYR A 213 4.14 1.00 -2.76
CA TYR A 213 5.20 1.99 -3.02
C TYR A 213 6.33 1.47 -3.89
N ASP A 214 6.27 0.18 -4.26
CA ASP A 214 7.27 -0.40 -5.14
C ASP A 214 7.09 0.18 -6.54
N ARG A 215 8.18 0.74 -7.04
CA ARG A 215 8.28 1.22 -8.42
C ARG A 215 9.06 0.23 -9.23
N VAL A 216 8.67 0.09 -10.46
CA VAL A 216 9.37 -0.71 -11.44
C VAL A 216 9.72 0.15 -12.64
N THR A 217 10.88 -0.14 -13.20
CA THR A 217 11.30 0.42 -14.46
C THR A 217 10.94 -0.57 -15.56
N LEU A 218 10.11 -0.16 -16.48
CA LEU A 218 9.84 -0.89 -17.70
C LEU A 218 10.82 -0.46 -18.79
N GLN A 219 11.54 -1.41 -19.32
CA GLN A 219 12.41 -1.25 -20.49
C GLN A 219 11.82 -2.06 -21.63
N ILE A 220 11.27 -1.34 -22.62
CA ILE A 220 10.51 -1.94 -23.72
C ILE A 220 11.28 -1.76 -25.00
N THR A 221 11.66 -2.85 -25.65
CA THR A 221 12.28 -2.83 -26.98
C THR A 221 11.21 -3.16 -28.00
N THR A 222 10.93 -2.23 -28.92
CA THR A 222 9.85 -2.36 -29.91
C THR A 222 10.23 -1.75 -31.25
N ARG A 223 9.56 -2.16 -32.32
CA ARG A 223 9.63 -1.51 -33.63
C ARG A 223 8.53 -0.47 -33.83
N LYS A 224 7.48 -0.51 -32.99
CA LYS A 224 6.28 0.35 -33.06
C LYS A 224 6.26 1.42 -31.94
N ALA A 225 7.36 2.16 -31.81
CA ALA A 225 7.53 3.10 -30.71
C ALA A 225 6.44 4.18 -30.65
N ASP A 226 6.08 4.76 -31.79
CA ASP A 226 5.10 5.86 -31.84
C ASP A 226 3.70 5.39 -31.43
N GLU A 227 3.29 4.20 -31.88
CA GLU A 227 2.00 3.60 -31.52
C GLU A 227 1.95 3.29 -30.02
N VAL A 228 3.03 2.68 -29.49
CA VAL A 228 3.14 2.34 -28.06
C VAL A 228 3.18 3.60 -27.19
N MET A 229 3.98 4.59 -27.54
CA MET A 229 4.07 5.85 -26.77
C MET A 229 2.75 6.61 -26.77
N THR A 230 2.06 6.67 -27.92
CA THR A 230 0.77 7.35 -28.02
C THR A 230 -0.25 6.66 -27.12
N ALA A 231 -0.41 5.35 -27.25
CA ALA A 231 -1.33 4.59 -26.40
C ALA A 231 -0.97 4.66 -24.91
N TYR A 232 0.32 4.64 -24.58
CA TYR A 232 0.79 4.78 -23.20
C TYR A 232 0.41 6.13 -22.60
N VAL A 233 0.69 7.23 -23.28
CA VAL A 233 0.41 8.60 -22.79
C VAL A 233 -1.10 8.87 -22.68
N ASP A 234 -1.91 8.22 -23.51
CA ASP A 234 -3.37 8.35 -23.45
C ASP A 234 -4.00 7.63 -22.27
N HIS A 235 -3.35 6.56 -21.75
CA HIS A 235 -3.88 5.74 -20.67
C HIS A 235 -3.17 5.94 -19.33
N PHE A 236 -1.88 6.30 -19.32
CA PHE A 236 -1.07 6.39 -18.10
C PHE A 236 -0.52 7.79 -17.89
N GLN A 237 -0.18 8.11 -16.64
CA GLN A 237 0.23 9.47 -16.24
C GLN A 237 1.74 9.64 -16.07
N HIS A 238 2.49 8.54 -16.13
CA HIS A 238 3.93 8.55 -15.94
C HIS A 238 4.65 8.90 -17.24
N GLY A 239 5.82 9.51 -17.12
CA GLY A 239 6.66 9.83 -18.26
C GLY A 239 7.20 8.57 -18.93
N ILE A 240 7.35 8.61 -20.25
CA ILE A 240 8.03 7.60 -21.05
C ILE A 240 9.07 8.29 -21.90
N SER A 241 10.26 7.71 -22.00
CA SER A 241 11.34 8.20 -22.86
C SER A 241 11.65 7.16 -23.93
N CYS A 242 12.11 7.61 -25.09
CA CYS A 242 12.44 6.79 -26.23
C CYS A 242 13.87 7.05 -26.69
N ALA A 243 14.63 6.01 -26.94
CA ALA A 243 15.94 6.06 -27.56
C ALA A 243 15.96 5.12 -28.77
N GLU A 244 16.60 5.57 -29.87
CA GLU A 244 16.86 4.73 -31.02
C GLU A 244 18.02 3.79 -30.74
N VAL A 245 17.86 2.51 -31.05
CA VAL A 245 18.88 1.48 -30.85
C VAL A 245 18.97 0.56 -32.06
N ILE A 246 20.08 -0.15 -32.22
CA ILE A 246 20.28 -1.13 -33.26
C ILE A 246 20.25 -2.53 -32.65
N GLY A 247 19.41 -3.39 -33.16
CA GLY A 247 19.35 -4.79 -32.77
C GLY A 247 20.67 -5.50 -33.01
N GLY A 248 21.27 -6.10 -31.98
CA GLY A 248 22.58 -6.75 -32.10
C GLY A 248 22.59 -7.91 -33.08
N TYR A 249 21.52 -8.70 -33.13
CA TYR A 249 21.36 -9.84 -34.02
C TYR A 249 20.78 -9.43 -35.39
N SER A 250 19.64 -8.73 -35.38
CA SER A 250 18.93 -8.37 -36.62
C SER A 250 19.61 -7.27 -37.41
N ARG A 251 20.47 -6.46 -36.76
CA ARG A 251 21.07 -5.23 -37.32
C ARG A 251 20.04 -4.20 -37.79
N GLU A 252 18.79 -4.37 -37.36
CA GLU A 252 17.69 -3.48 -37.70
C GLU A 252 17.56 -2.37 -36.64
N LYS A 253 17.00 -1.25 -37.08
CA LYS A 253 16.63 -0.12 -36.24
C LYS A 253 15.45 -0.52 -35.36
N MET A 254 15.59 -0.31 -34.07
CA MET A 254 14.60 -0.56 -33.04
C MET A 254 14.54 0.63 -32.08
N TYR A 255 13.57 0.62 -31.18
CA TYR A 255 13.41 1.68 -30.17
C TYR A 255 13.37 1.07 -28.80
N LEU A 256 14.10 1.71 -27.88
CA LEU A 256 14.13 1.38 -26.48
C LEU A 256 13.32 2.42 -25.72
N LEU A 257 12.16 2.00 -25.24
CA LEU A 257 11.32 2.84 -24.40
C LEU A 257 11.64 2.58 -22.94
N HIS A 258 11.64 3.63 -22.15
CA HIS A 258 11.95 3.58 -20.72
C HIS A 258 10.91 4.35 -19.92
N ALA A 259 10.21 3.66 -19.01
CA ALA A 259 9.21 4.25 -18.14
C ALA A 259 9.37 3.73 -16.72
N VAL A 260 9.25 4.62 -15.72
CA VAL A 260 9.17 4.25 -14.32
C VAL A 260 7.72 4.33 -13.89
N VAL A 261 7.17 3.22 -13.41
CA VAL A 261 5.74 3.07 -13.13
C VAL A 261 5.53 2.36 -11.79
N SER A 262 4.30 2.36 -11.30
CA SER A 262 3.97 1.56 -10.12
C SER A 262 3.90 0.08 -10.49
N THR A 263 4.20 -0.79 -9.52
CA THR A 263 4.10 -2.25 -9.70
C THR A 263 2.67 -2.68 -10.09
N TYR A 264 1.65 -1.95 -9.66
CA TYR A 264 0.25 -2.27 -10.00
C TYR A 264 -0.10 -1.96 -11.45
N GLU A 265 0.43 -0.87 -12.01
CA GLU A 265 0.18 -0.46 -13.40
C GLU A 265 1.01 -1.26 -14.41
N SER A 266 2.10 -1.88 -13.95
CA SER A 266 3.05 -2.56 -14.83
C SER A 266 2.40 -3.66 -15.67
N GLN A 267 1.46 -4.43 -15.11
CA GLN A 267 0.79 -5.52 -15.84
C GLN A 267 -0.16 -4.99 -16.92
N ASP A 268 -0.87 -3.90 -16.66
CA ASP A 268 -1.76 -3.26 -17.64
C ASP A 268 -0.95 -2.64 -18.78
N ILE A 269 0.21 -2.05 -18.46
CA ILE A 269 1.12 -1.50 -19.45
C ILE A 269 1.74 -2.63 -20.32
N ILE A 270 2.17 -3.72 -19.70
CA ILE A 270 2.71 -4.87 -20.42
C ILE A 270 1.66 -5.41 -21.40
N LYS A 271 0.41 -5.57 -20.95
CA LYS A 271 -0.69 -6.02 -21.80
C LYS A 271 -0.92 -5.05 -22.96
N LEU A 272 -1.00 -3.75 -22.70
CA LEU A 272 -1.16 -2.71 -23.72
C LEU A 272 -0.05 -2.81 -24.80
N VAL A 273 1.20 -2.95 -24.36
CA VAL A 273 2.35 -3.04 -25.30
C VAL A 273 2.29 -4.32 -26.12
N CYS A 274 1.99 -5.46 -25.50
CA CYS A 274 1.88 -6.75 -26.20
C CYS A 274 0.71 -6.79 -27.21
N ASP A 275 -0.39 -6.09 -26.92
CA ASP A 275 -1.53 -5.95 -27.82
C ASP A 275 -1.18 -5.12 -29.06
N ILE A 276 -0.30 -4.11 -28.93
CA ILE A 276 0.15 -3.26 -30.04
C ILE A 276 1.29 -3.93 -30.83
N ASP A 277 2.29 -4.43 -30.12
CA ASP A 277 3.45 -5.11 -30.71
C ASP A 277 3.71 -6.44 -30.00
N PRO A 278 3.15 -7.55 -30.53
CA PRO A 278 3.39 -8.89 -29.97
C PRO A 278 4.87 -9.34 -30.02
N GLY A 279 5.70 -8.66 -30.80
CA GLY A 279 7.13 -8.92 -30.89
C GLY A 279 7.99 -8.06 -29.94
N ALA A 280 7.38 -7.21 -29.14
CA ALA A 280 8.09 -6.38 -28.18
C ALA A 280 8.74 -7.22 -27.07
N VAL A 281 9.96 -6.82 -26.68
CA VAL A 281 10.65 -7.40 -25.51
C VAL A 281 10.56 -6.43 -24.35
N ILE A 282 10.01 -6.90 -23.21
CA ILE A 282 9.79 -6.07 -22.05
C ILE A 282 10.58 -6.62 -20.87
N ASN A 283 11.49 -5.82 -20.33
CA ASN A 283 12.21 -6.09 -19.10
C ASN A 283 11.62 -5.25 -17.97
N VAL A 284 11.41 -5.88 -16.81
CA VAL A 284 10.87 -5.22 -15.61
C VAL A 284 11.95 -5.24 -14.52
N PHE A 285 12.42 -4.07 -14.13
CA PHE A 285 13.42 -3.92 -13.08
C PHE A 285 12.82 -3.26 -11.84
N HIS A 286 13.21 -3.70 -10.67
CA HIS A 286 12.92 -2.97 -9.42
C HIS A 286 13.66 -1.64 -9.40
N THR A 287 12.92 -0.55 -9.20
CA THR A 287 13.49 0.78 -9.03
C THR A 287 13.77 1.04 -7.56
N LEU A 288 15.04 0.97 -7.16
CA LEU A 288 15.45 1.19 -5.76
C LEU A 288 15.21 2.62 -5.30
N ASN A 289 15.58 3.60 -6.14
CA ASN A 289 15.43 5.02 -5.85
C ASN A 289 14.93 5.75 -7.09
N PHE A 290 14.02 6.67 -6.89
CA PHE A 290 13.54 7.57 -7.92
C PHE A 290 13.57 9.00 -7.37
N VAL A 291 14.31 9.88 -8.03
CA VAL A 291 14.40 11.31 -7.68
C VAL A 291 13.82 12.12 -8.83
N GLY A 292 12.79 12.90 -8.56
CA GLY A 292 12.08 13.70 -9.55
C GLY A 292 10.59 13.81 -9.29
N GLY A 293 9.88 14.49 -10.16
CA GLY A 293 8.43 14.61 -10.08
C GLY A 293 7.77 13.25 -10.30
N TRP A 294 7.05 12.78 -9.30
CA TRP A 294 6.22 11.57 -9.37
C TRP A 294 4.79 11.94 -9.08
N TRP A 295 3.90 11.56 -9.97
CA TRP A 295 2.47 11.67 -9.70
C TRP A 295 1.93 10.27 -9.31
N GLY A 296 1.52 10.11 -8.07
CA GLY A 296 1.03 8.82 -7.54
C GLY A 296 -0.37 8.91 -6.95
N GLY A 297 -1.06 10.04 -7.15
CA GLY A 297 -2.30 10.32 -6.41
C GLY A 297 -2.01 10.58 -4.92
N HIS A 298 -3.03 10.74 -4.11
CA HIS A 298 -2.88 10.77 -2.66
C HIS A 298 -2.46 9.39 -2.15
N VAL A 299 -1.52 9.36 -1.21
CA VAL A 299 -0.91 8.15 -0.67
C VAL A 299 -1.93 7.17 -0.06
N ASP A 300 -3.05 7.68 0.37
CA ASP A 300 -4.17 7.00 1.03
C ASP A 300 -5.32 6.61 0.06
N GLU A 301 -5.24 6.99 -1.21
CA GLU A 301 -6.23 6.61 -2.23
C GLU A 301 -5.75 5.41 -3.05
N PRO A 302 -6.66 4.53 -3.49
CA PRO A 302 -6.30 3.51 -4.48
C PRO A 302 -5.77 4.21 -5.73
N MET A 303 -4.64 3.74 -6.26
CA MET A 303 -4.08 4.30 -7.49
C MET A 303 -5.11 4.24 -8.61
N PRO A 304 -5.34 5.34 -9.34
CA PRO A 304 -6.16 5.30 -10.53
C PRO A 304 -5.46 4.45 -11.59
N THR A 305 -6.14 3.43 -12.07
CA THR A 305 -5.64 2.54 -13.14
C THR A 305 -5.68 3.18 -14.53
N ALA A 306 -6.28 4.36 -14.65
CA ALA A 306 -6.33 5.14 -15.89
C ALA A 306 -6.48 6.64 -15.59
N VAL A 307 -6.02 7.48 -16.52
CA VAL A 307 -6.26 8.93 -16.45
C VAL A 307 -7.76 9.19 -16.43
N PRO A 308 -8.30 9.95 -15.45
CA PRO A 308 -9.69 10.34 -15.47
C PRO A 308 -10.03 11.04 -16.78
N ASP A 309 -11.18 10.71 -17.37
CA ASP A 309 -11.61 11.30 -18.65
C ASP A 309 -11.70 12.84 -18.59
N SER A 310 -11.94 13.40 -17.40
CA SER A 310 -11.93 14.85 -17.15
C SER A 310 -10.58 15.53 -17.42
N ASP A 311 -9.49 14.80 -17.24
CA ASP A 311 -8.14 15.38 -17.34
C ASP A 311 -7.48 15.17 -18.72
N LYS A 312 -8.04 14.28 -19.54
CA LYS A 312 -7.56 14.00 -20.90
C LYS A 312 -7.54 15.24 -21.80
N PRO A 313 -8.60 16.08 -21.86
CA PRO A 313 -8.60 17.27 -22.72
C PRO A 313 -7.54 18.30 -22.33
N ALA A 314 -7.35 18.54 -21.02
CA ALA A 314 -6.38 19.49 -20.52
C ALA A 314 -4.92 19.05 -20.82
N ARG A 315 -4.67 17.73 -20.77
CA ARG A 315 -3.36 17.16 -21.10
C ARG A 315 -3.08 17.16 -22.59
N MET A 316 -4.06 16.85 -23.42
CA MET A 316 -3.92 16.95 -24.87
C MET A 316 -3.64 18.39 -25.30
N ALA A 317 -4.34 19.37 -24.73
CA ALA A 317 -4.11 20.79 -25.01
C ALA A 317 -2.70 21.24 -24.57
N SER A 318 -2.24 20.83 -23.39
CA SER A 318 -0.88 21.17 -22.91
C SER A 318 0.21 20.45 -23.72
N ARG A 319 -0.05 19.26 -24.24
CA ARG A 319 0.86 18.52 -25.14
C ARG A 319 0.94 19.19 -26.50
N GLN A 320 -0.20 19.56 -27.09
CA GLN A 320 -0.21 20.30 -28.36
C GLN A 320 0.50 21.65 -28.27
N ALA A 321 0.30 22.37 -27.17
CA ALA A 321 1.01 23.63 -26.93
C ALA A 321 2.53 23.45 -26.85
N ARG A 322 3.01 22.39 -26.16
CA ARG A 322 4.45 22.09 -26.09
C ARG A 322 5.05 21.63 -27.42
N LEU A 323 4.31 20.85 -28.19
CA LEU A 323 4.76 20.40 -29.52
C LEU A 323 4.85 21.59 -30.49
N SER A 324 3.87 22.51 -30.47
CA SER A 324 3.89 23.72 -31.30
C SER A 324 5.02 24.65 -30.88
N GLU A 325 5.38 24.72 -29.60
CA GLU A 325 6.51 25.52 -29.12
C GLU A 325 7.85 24.89 -29.51
N GLN A 326 7.98 23.58 -29.50
CA GLN A 326 9.17 22.87 -29.99
C GLN A 326 9.35 23.00 -31.51
N ASP A 327 8.28 22.90 -32.27
CA ASP A 327 8.32 23.10 -33.74
C ASP A 327 8.72 24.53 -34.09
N SER A 328 8.28 25.52 -33.32
CA SER A 328 8.67 26.92 -33.51
C SER A 328 10.14 27.21 -33.20
N LEU A 329 10.68 26.52 -32.17
CA LEU A 329 12.11 26.65 -31.79
C LEU A 329 13.02 25.94 -32.81
N GLN A 330 12.61 24.84 -33.41
CA GLN A 330 13.38 24.14 -34.46
C GLN A 330 13.38 24.87 -35.80
N GLN A 331 12.36 25.72 -36.07
CA GLN A 331 12.33 26.56 -37.26
C GLN A 331 13.19 27.82 -37.13
N ASP A 332 13.46 28.27 -35.91
CA ASP A 332 14.33 29.44 -35.66
C ASP A 332 15.83 29.11 -35.68
N ASP A 333 16.20 27.89 -35.26
CA ASP A 333 17.59 27.40 -35.29
C ASP A 333 18.06 26.96 -36.70
N GLY A 334 17.16 26.93 -37.68
CA GLY A 334 17.45 26.59 -39.09
C GLY A 334 17.64 27.76 -40.03
N LYS A 335 17.65 29.01 -39.56
CA LYS A 335 17.95 30.20 -40.30
C LYS A 335 19.27 30.81 -39.81
#